data_1d6a5f2c81a04b52a75594ca76d44d6b
#
_entry.id   1d6a5f2c81a04b52a75594ca76d44d6b
#
_cell.length_a   1.000
_cell.length_b   1.000
_cell.length_c   1.000
_cell.angle_alpha   90.00
_cell.angle_beta   90.00
_cell.angle_gamma   90.00
#
_symmetry.space_group_name_H-M   'P 1'
#
loop_
_entity.id
_entity.type
_entity.pdbx_description
1 polymer ?
#
loop_
_entity_poly.entity_id
_entity_poly.type
_entity_poly.pdbx_seq_one_letter_code
_entity_poly.pdbx_strand_id
1 'polypeptide(L)'
;VEVEKHKATSDKLELKASLYDTAGKKVAQRRVRVADGKEGIAKQSLDLKVSKPHRWNLDNPYLYTLKTELLANGKRIDGSETKVGLRTLEFDANKGFALNGNWMKVKGVCLHHDAGVLGAVVPPEVWERRLNNLKGIGVNAIRMSHNPQAPVLYELCDRLGFLVMDEVSDEWEFPKRKWVQGWNVGTPSYDGTFDFFEEWIERDVTDMVRRDRNHTCIFLWSIGNEVDYPNDPYSHPVLDGAKINQPMFGGYKPDAPDAMRIGTIAKRLAACVRAV
;
A
#
# COMPACT_ATOMS: atom_id res chain seq x y z
N VAL A 1 8.07 -13.69 -8.39
CA VAL A 1 9.04 -12.90 -9.21
C VAL A 1 8.59 -12.94 -10.66
N GLU A 2 8.59 -11.80 -11.31
CA GLU A 2 8.34 -11.65 -12.74
C GLU A 2 9.68 -11.47 -13.45
N VAL A 3 9.89 -12.21 -14.53
CA VAL A 3 11.07 -12.12 -15.38
C VAL A 3 10.59 -11.66 -16.75
N GLU A 4 10.95 -10.43 -17.13
CA GLU A 4 10.64 -9.88 -18.44
C GLU A 4 11.78 -10.20 -19.42
N LYS A 5 11.43 -10.75 -20.57
CA LYS A 5 12.36 -11.09 -21.64
C LYS A 5 12.06 -10.23 -22.87
N HIS A 6 12.95 -9.33 -23.18
CA HIS A 6 12.83 -8.43 -24.33
C HIS A 6 13.21 -9.09 -25.67
N LYS A 7 13.83 -10.29 -25.62
CA LYS A 7 14.18 -11.08 -26.81
C LYS A 7 14.09 -12.57 -26.48
N ALA A 8 13.79 -13.35 -27.48
CA ALA A 8 13.92 -14.79 -27.38
C ALA A 8 15.38 -15.19 -27.12
N THR A 9 15.61 -16.20 -26.30
CA THR A 9 16.95 -16.71 -25.98
C THR A 9 16.94 -18.22 -25.91
N SER A 10 18.04 -18.84 -26.35
CA SER A 10 18.33 -20.28 -26.17
C SER A 10 19.02 -20.59 -24.84
N ASP A 11 19.35 -19.57 -24.05
CA ASP A 11 20.02 -19.75 -22.77
C ASP A 11 19.14 -20.48 -21.75
N LYS A 12 19.78 -21.31 -20.95
CA LYS A 12 19.11 -21.92 -19.79
C LYS A 12 18.97 -20.86 -18.70
N LEU A 13 17.76 -20.33 -18.56
CA LEU A 13 17.45 -19.34 -17.54
C LEU A 13 17.02 -20.01 -16.22
N GLU A 14 17.63 -19.57 -15.13
CA GLU A 14 17.28 -19.98 -13.77
C GLU A 14 17.06 -18.76 -12.88
N LEU A 15 16.01 -18.79 -12.08
CA LEU A 15 15.80 -17.84 -11.00
C LEU A 15 16.29 -18.48 -9.69
N LYS A 16 17.18 -17.79 -8.99
CA LYS A 16 17.69 -18.17 -7.68
C LYS A 16 17.24 -17.16 -6.64
N ALA A 17 16.55 -17.60 -5.60
CA ALA A 17 16.19 -16.80 -4.44
C ALA A 17 16.96 -17.30 -3.22
N SER A 18 17.61 -16.37 -2.48
CA SER A 18 18.38 -16.66 -1.29
C SER A 18 18.01 -15.68 -0.18
N LEU A 19 17.69 -16.20 1.00
CA LEU A 19 17.34 -15.39 2.17
C LEU A 19 18.49 -15.39 3.17
N TYR A 20 18.86 -14.20 3.63
CA TYR A 20 19.93 -13.97 4.58
C TYR A 20 19.41 -13.31 5.85
N ASP A 21 19.94 -13.70 7.00
CA ASP A 21 19.69 -13.03 8.27
C ASP A 21 20.49 -11.72 8.41
N THR A 22 20.33 -11.04 9.53
CA THR A 22 21.02 -9.77 9.81
C THR A 22 22.54 -9.93 9.99
N ALA A 23 23.03 -11.14 10.29
CA ALA A 23 24.44 -11.46 10.36
C ALA A 23 25.03 -11.84 8.97
N GLY A 24 24.22 -11.80 7.91
CA GLY A 24 24.65 -12.18 6.57
C GLY A 24 24.72 -13.69 6.33
N LYS A 25 24.22 -14.51 7.27
CA LYS A 25 24.14 -15.96 7.10
C LYS A 25 22.95 -16.33 6.24
N LYS A 26 23.17 -17.16 5.23
CA LYS A 26 22.11 -17.69 4.39
C LYS A 26 21.25 -18.69 5.18
N VAL A 27 19.95 -18.40 5.31
CA VAL A 27 18.98 -19.21 6.07
C VAL A 27 18.05 -20.05 5.18
N ALA A 28 17.87 -19.64 3.93
CA ALA A 28 17.11 -20.42 2.95
C ALA A 28 17.57 -20.11 1.52
N GLN A 29 17.41 -21.06 0.61
CA GLN A 29 17.67 -20.86 -0.82
C GLN A 29 16.82 -21.81 -1.66
N ARG A 30 16.36 -21.30 -2.80
CA ARG A 30 15.69 -22.10 -3.84
C ARG A 30 16.15 -21.68 -5.22
N ARG A 31 16.15 -22.60 -6.15
CA ARG A 31 16.32 -22.34 -7.58
C ARG A 31 15.16 -22.95 -8.34
N VAL A 32 14.75 -22.30 -9.40
CA VAL A 32 13.75 -22.80 -10.34
C VAL A 32 14.17 -22.42 -11.77
N ARG A 33 13.91 -23.29 -12.71
CA ARG A 33 14.08 -23.00 -14.12
C ARG A 33 13.00 -22.02 -14.56
N VAL A 34 13.39 -20.94 -15.23
CA VAL A 34 12.46 -20.03 -15.90
C VAL A 34 12.03 -20.66 -17.20
N ALA A 35 10.74 -20.69 -17.48
CA ALA A 35 10.19 -21.30 -18.68
C ALA A 35 10.82 -20.74 -19.97
N ASP A 36 10.93 -21.63 -20.97
CA ASP A 36 11.75 -21.40 -22.17
C ASP A 36 11.45 -20.11 -22.92
N GLY A 37 12.50 -19.54 -23.31
CA GLY A 37 13.02 -18.65 -24.32
C GLY A 37 12.12 -17.72 -25.12
N LYS A 38 10.80 -17.69 -24.98
CA LYS A 38 9.96 -16.75 -25.71
C LYS A 38 10.06 -15.35 -25.08
N GLU A 39 9.96 -14.32 -25.92
CA GLU A 39 9.76 -12.94 -25.48
C GLU A 39 8.50 -12.81 -24.63
N GLY A 40 8.53 -11.93 -23.63
CA GLY A 40 7.43 -11.64 -22.74
C GLY A 40 7.71 -11.90 -21.25
N ILE A 41 6.68 -11.83 -20.43
CA ILE A 41 6.78 -11.95 -18.98
C ILE A 41 6.60 -13.40 -18.53
N ALA A 42 7.59 -13.94 -17.83
CA ALA A 42 7.51 -15.23 -17.14
C ALA A 42 7.34 -15.01 -15.64
N LYS A 43 6.21 -15.45 -15.07
CA LYS A 43 5.98 -15.44 -13.62
C LYS A 43 6.52 -16.72 -12.98
N GLN A 44 7.29 -16.57 -11.90
CA GLN A 44 7.86 -17.68 -11.14
C GLN A 44 7.53 -17.54 -9.65
N SER A 45 7.07 -18.63 -9.05
CA SER A 45 6.86 -18.74 -7.62
C SER A 45 7.87 -19.69 -6.99
N LEU A 46 8.46 -19.30 -5.86
CA LEU A 46 9.42 -20.10 -5.12
C LEU A 46 9.08 -20.08 -3.63
N ASP A 47 8.97 -21.24 -3.03
CA ASP A 47 8.79 -21.36 -1.58
C ASP A 47 10.15 -21.48 -0.89
N LEU A 48 10.44 -20.55 0.01
CA LEU A 48 11.61 -20.57 0.89
C LEU A 48 11.18 -21.03 2.29
N LYS A 49 11.65 -22.22 2.71
CA LYS A 49 11.39 -22.73 4.05
C LYS A 49 12.47 -22.23 5.02
N VAL A 50 12.05 -21.54 6.07
CA VAL A 50 12.92 -21.04 7.14
C VAL A 50 12.56 -21.77 8.43
N SER A 51 13.52 -22.48 9.01
CA SER A 51 13.34 -23.15 10.30
C SER A 51 13.47 -22.13 11.43
N LYS A 52 12.49 -22.08 12.35
CA LYS A 52 12.47 -21.16 13.50
C LYS A 52 12.74 -19.70 13.09
N PRO A 53 11.88 -19.07 12.26
CA PRO A 53 12.11 -17.74 11.76
C PRO A 53 12.02 -16.69 12.88
N HIS A 54 12.88 -15.69 12.85
CA HIS A 54 12.66 -14.46 13.59
C HIS A 54 11.50 -13.70 12.92
N ARG A 55 10.36 -13.57 13.62
CA ARG A 55 9.20 -12.90 13.08
C ARG A 55 9.30 -11.40 13.28
N TRP A 56 9.00 -10.64 12.23
CA TRP A 56 8.85 -9.20 12.32
C TRP A 56 7.64 -8.84 13.19
N ASN A 57 7.83 -7.94 14.14
CA ASN A 57 6.76 -7.35 14.94
C ASN A 57 7.12 -5.90 15.32
N LEU A 58 6.22 -5.24 16.04
CA LEU A 58 6.34 -3.81 16.36
C LEU A 58 7.49 -3.49 17.31
N ASP A 59 7.83 -4.41 18.21
CA ASP A 59 8.88 -4.24 19.21
C ASP A 59 10.23 -4.79 18.74
N ASN A 60 10.19 -5.79 17.86
CA ASN A 60 11.37 -6.37 17.22
C ASN A 60 11.13 -6.50 15.70
N PRO A 61 11.32 -5.42 14.95
CA PRO A 61 11.06 -5.38 13.50
C PRO A 61 12.20 -6.06 12.72
N TYR A 62 12.33 -7.37 12.88
CA TYR A 62 13.40 -8.15 12.27
C TYR A 62 13.21 -8.30 10.76
N LEU A 63 14.20 -7.84 9.99
CA LEU A 63 14.20 -7.88 8.54
C LEU A 63 15.33 -8.80 8.02
N TYR A 64 14.96 -9.72 7.16
CA TYR A 64 15.87 -10.51 6.35
C TYR A 64 16.26 -9.74 5.08
N THR A 65 17.33 -10.19 4.42
CA THR A 65 17.66 -9.74 3.07
C THR A 65 17.34 -10.86 2.08
N LEU A 66 16.37 -10.65 1.22
CA LEU A 66 16.06 -11.52 0.10
C LEU A 66 16.88 -11.07 -1.11
N LYS A 67 17.74 -11.96 -1.63
CA LYS A 67 18.46 -11.77 -2.89
C LYS A 67 17.83 -12.64 -3.96
N THR A 68 17.38 -12.02 -5.03
CA THR A 68 16.92 -12.71 -6.23
C THR A 68 17.95 -12.52 -7.35
N GLU A 69 18.31 -13.59 -8.03
CA GLU A 69 19.31 -13.57 -9.07
C GLU A 69 18.76 -14.33 -10.30
N LEU A 70 18.83 -13.69 -11.46
CA LEU A 70 18.57 -14.34 -12.74
C LEU A 70 19.90 -14.83 -13.31
N LEU A 71 19.95 -16.10 -13.64
CA LEU A 71 21.14 -16.76 -14.16
C LEU A 71 20.87 -17.21 -15.59
N ALA A 72 21.82 -16.95 -16.50
CA ALA A 72 21.85 -17.51 -17.84
C ALA A 72 23.04 -18.46 -17.94
N ASN A 73 22.80 -19.74 -18.26
CA ASN A 73 23.83 -20.79 -18.31
C ASN A 73 24.71 -20.84 -17.04
N GLY A 74 24.09 -20.58 -15.86
CA GLY A 74 24.77 -20.55 -14.55
C GLY A 74 25.47 -19.24 -14.20
N LYS A 75 25.57 -18.27 -15.10
CA LYS A 75 26.15 -16.96 -14.85
C LYS A 75 25.06 -15.95 -14.50
N ARG A 76 25.26 -15.16 -13.44
CA ARG A 76 24.33 -14.09 -13.06
C ARG A 76 24.30 -13.00 -14.15
N ILE A 77 23.10 -12.67 -14.60
CA ILE A 77 22.83 -11.61 -15.58
C ILE A 77 22.00 -10.47 -15.01
N ASP A 78 21.20 -10.73 -13.96
CA ASP A 78 20.38 -9.73 -13.28
C ASP A 78 20.15 -10.14 -11.83
N GLY A 79 19.63 -9.21 -11.00
CA GLY A 79 19.23 -9.52 -9.64
C GLY A 79 18.89 -8.30 -8.81
N SER A 80 18.13 -8.54 -7.75
CA SER A 80 17.72 -7.53 -6.78
C SER A 80 17.93 -7.98 -5.34
N GLU A 81 17.99 -7.02 -4.44
CA GLU A 81 18.00 -7.22 -3.00
C GLU A 81 16.81 -6.49 -2.38
N THR A 82 16.05 -7.19 -1.55
CA THR A 82 14.86 -6.64 -0.89
C THR A 82 14.90 -6.97 0.59
N LYS A 83 14.61 -5.99 1.45
CA LYS A 83 14.39 -6.24 2.88
C LYS A 83 13.00 -6.81 3.08
N VAL A 84 12.88 -7.91 3.78
CA VAL A 84 11.61 -8.61 4.01
C VAL A 84 11.50 -9.09 5.45
N GLY A 85 10.37 -8.87 6.07
CA GLY A 85 10.03 -9.45 7.36
C GLY A 85 9.10 -10.66 7.19
N LEU A 86 9.21 -11.63 8.09
CA LEU A 86 8.32 -12.78 8.12
C LEU A 86 7.27 -12.57 9.20
N ARG A 87 5.99 -12.52 8.82
CA ARG A 87 4.88 -12.29 9.74
C ARG A 87 3.60 -12.98 9.30
N THR A 88 2.64 -13.10 10.20
CA THR A 88 1.26 -13.46 9.88
C THR A 88 0.32 -12.35 10.34
N LEU A 89 -0.73 -12.11 9.56
CA LEU A 89 -1.80 -11.16 9.85
C LEU A 89 -3.10 -11.94 9.95
N GLU A 90 -3.89 -11.66 10.97
CA GLU A 90 -5.20 -12.27 11.18
C GLU A 90 -6.23 -11.18 11.46
N PHE A 91 -7.40 -11.31 10.83
CA PHE A 91 -8.54 -10.43 11.05
C PHE A 91 -9.75 -11.28 11.44
N ASP A 92 -10.36 -10.97 12.57
CA ASP A 92 -11.54 -11.67 13.08
C ASP A 92 -12.60 -10.66 13.47
N ALA A 93 -13.84 -10.91 13.09
CA ALA A 93 -14.95 -9.99 13.33
C ALA A 93 -15.20 -9.71 14.82
N ASN A 94 -14.88 -10.64 15.71
CA ASN A 94 -15.11 -10.52 17.13
C ASN A 94 -13.88 -10.18 17.95
N LYS A 95 -12.68 -10.59 17.47
CA LYS A 95 -11.40 -10.42 18.18
C LYS A 95 -10.57 -9.24 17.63
N GLY A 96 -10.88 -8.78 16.41
CA GLY A 96 -10.17 -7.70 15.75
C GLY A 96 -8.95 -8.15 14.98
N PHE A 97 -7.80 -7.56 15.24
CA PHE A 97 -6.54 -7.76 14.50
C PHE A 97 -5.49 -8.50 15.35
N ALA A 98 -4.81 -9.48 14.76
CA ALA A 98 -3.66 -10.10 15.36
C ALA A 98 -2.41 -10.07 14.43
N LEU A 99 -1.26 -9.80 15.04
CA LEU A 99 0.06 -9.90 14.42
C LEU A 99 0.78 -11.11 15.03
N ASN A 100 1.15 -12.08 14.19
CA ASN A 100 1.81 -13.33 14.61
C ASN A 100 1.02 -14.11 15.70
N GLY A 101 -0.31 -14.10 15.63
CA GLY A 101 -1.19 -14.73 16.60
C GLY A 101 -1.45 -13.93 17.88
N ASN A 102 -0.83 -12.75 18.04
CA ASN A 102 -1.06 -11.88 19.18
C ASN A 102 -2.14 -10.84 18.86
N TRP A 103 -3.29 -10.93 19.51
CA TRP A 103 -4.39 -9.98 19.36
C TRP A 103 -4.03 -8.62 19.95
N MET A 104 -4.26 -7.57 19.20
CA MET A 104 -3.84 -6.23 19.60
C MET A 104 -4.73 -5.14 19.04
N LYS A 105 -4.70 -3.97 19.68
CA LYS A 105 -5.33 -2.76 19.15
C LYS A 105 -4.38 -2.02 18.21
N VAL A 106 -4.89 -1.64 17.05
CA VAL A 106 -4.21 -0.73 16.13
C VAL A 106 -4.45 0.70 16.64
N LYS A 107 -3.35 1.37 17.03
CA LYS A 107 -3.36 2.76 17.53
C LYS A 107 -2.66 3.60 16.46
N GLY A 108 -3.44 4.07 15.49
CA GLY A 108 -2.93 4.74 14.30
C GLY A 108 -3.14 6.24 14.30
N VAL A 109 -2.32 6.91 13.51
CA VAL A 109 -2.50 8.32 13.12
C VAL A 109 -2.42 8.44 11.60
N CYS A 110 -3.09 9.47 11.07
CA CYS A 110 -2.93 9.88 9.68
C CYS A 110 -1.67 10.72 9.53
N LEU A 111 -0.84 10.42 8.53
CA LEU A 111 0.29 11.24 8.16
C LEU A 111 0.11 11.77 6.74
N HIS A 112 0.08 13.09 6.63
CA HIS A 112 0.16 13.78 5.34
C HIS A 112 1.62 14.00 4.94
N HIS A 113 1.89 14.05 3.65
CA HIS A 113 3.23 14.20 3.11
C HIS A 113 3.69 15.67 3.15
N ASP A 114 3.92 16.17 4.35
CA ASP A 114 4.40 17.52 4.60
C ASP A 114 5.38 17.58 5.76
N ALA A 115 6.18 18.64 5.81
CA ALA A 115 7.11 18.93 6.89
C ALA A 115 7.08 20.42 7.30
N GLY A 116 5.92 21.03 7.30
CA GLY A 116 5.74 22.44 7.65
C GLY A 116 6.49 23.35 6.70
N VAL A 117 7.47 24.09 7.19
CA VAL A 117 8.26 25.03 6.36
C VAL A 117 9.07 24.37 5.24
N LEU A 118 9.27 23.05 5.29
CA LEU A 118 9.95 22.29 4.24
C LEU A 118 8.97 21.83 3.13
N GLY A 119 7.67 22.05 3.32
CA GLY A 119 6.65 21.59 2.37
C GLY A 119 6.66 20.07 2.18
N ALA A 120 6.49 19.62 0.94
CA ALA A 120 6.44 18.19 0.59
C ALA A 120 7.82 17.55 0.37
N VAL A 121 8.91 18.31 0.45
CA VAL A 121 10.27 17.76 0.42
C VAL A 121 10.67 17.38 1.85
N VAL A 122 10.34 16.16 2.23
CA VAL A 122 10.57 15.68 3.61
C VAL A 122 11.81 14.79 3.67
N PRO A 123 12.91 15.28 4.27
CA PRO A 123 14.12 14.46 4.47
C PRO A 123 13.85 13.21 5.33
N PRO A 124 14.58 12.10 5.11
CA PRO A 124 14.42 10.86 5.89
C PRO A 124 14.51 11.08 7.40
N GLU A 125 15.41 11.96 7.84
CA GLU A 125 15.65 12.26 9.26
C GLU A 125 14.43 12.93 9.92
N VAL A 126 13.67 13.71 9.16
CA VAL A 126 12.43 14.34 9.63
C VAL A 126 11.36 13.27 9.84
N TRP A 127 11.22 12.34 8.90
CA TRP A 127 10.33 11.19 9.04
C TRP A 127 10.73 10.32 10.23
N GLU A 128 12.00 9.98 10.34
CA GLU A 128 12.50 9.15 11.44
C GLU A 128 12.23 9.78 12.81
N ARG A 129 12.48 11.08 12.96
CA ARG A 129 12.16 11.83 14.18
C ARG A 129 10.66 11.79 14.50
N ARG A 130 9.79 12.03 13.49
CA ARG A 130 8.33 11.97 13.66
C ARG A 130 7.88 10.58 14.12
N LEU A 131 8.33 9.54 13.47
CA LEU A 131 7.99 8.16 13.81
C LEU A 131 8.45 7.80 15.22
N ASN A 132 9.68 8.16 15.62
CA ASN A 132 10.18 7.93 16.97
C ASN A 132 9.34 8.66 18.03
N ASN A 133 8.95 9.91 17.78
CA ASN A 133 8.07 10.65 18.69
C ASN A 133 6.69 9.97 18.81
N LEU A 134 6.09 9.56 17.68
CA LEU A 134 4.82 8.85 17.66
C LEU A 134 4.91 7.51 18.40
N LYS A 135 5.98 6.76 18.20
CA LYS A 135 6.23 5.51 18.94
C LYS A 135 6.34 5.76 20.45
N GLY A 136 7.02 6.83 20.86
CA GLY A 136 7.17 7.24 22.26
C GLY A 136 5.85 7.50 22.98
N ILE A 137 4.81 7.90 22.27
CA ILE A 137 3.45 8.11 22.81
C ILE A 137 2.51 6.91 22.59
N GLY A 138 3.05 5.78 22.10
CA GLY A 138 2.31 4.52 21.96
C GLY A 138 1.56 4.34 20.64
N VAL A 139 1.82 5.15 19.62
CA VAL A 139 1.33 4.93 18.26
C VAL A 139 2.04 3.73 17.65
N ASN A 140 1.28 2.85 17.00
CA ASN A 140 1.81 1.62 16.40
C ASN A 140 1.41 1.44 14.93
N ALA A 141 0.65 2.37 14.37
CA ALA A 141 0.20 2.31 12.97
C ALA A 141 0.15 3.70 12.34
N ILE A 142 0.36 3.73 11.03
CA ILE A 142 0.30 4.94 10.20
C ILE A 142 -0.68 4.70 9.05
N ARG A 143 -1.58 5.64 8.81
CA ARG A 143 -2.33 5.75 7.55
C ARG A 143 -1.66 6.77 6.66
N MET A 144 -1.33 6.37 5.44
CA MET A 144 -0.72 7.23 4.42
C MET A 144 -1.78 8.11 3.78
N SER A 145 -2.06 9.24 4.39
CA SER A 145 -3.15 10.15 4.02
C SER A 145 -2.73 11.14 2.94
N HIS A 146 -3.40 11.22 1.84
CA HIS A 146 -4.40 10.34 1.23
C HIS A 146 -3.90 9.96 -0.16
N ASN A 147 -2.66 9.53 -0.23
CA ASN A 147 -1.94 9.14 -1.45
C ASN A 147 -0.69 8.33 -1.08
N PRO A 148 -0.11 7.58 -2.00
CA PRO A 148 1.15 6.89 -1.77
C PRO A 148 2.27 7.87 -1.41
N GLN A 149 2.92 7.62 -0.29
CA GLN A 149 3.97 8.50 0.26
C GLN A 149 5.34 8.17 -0.34
N ALA A 150 6.38 8.93 0.06
CA ALA A 150 7.75 8.64 -0.38
C ALA A 150 8.21 7.25 0.10
N PRO A 151 8.89 6.45 -0.73
CA PRO A 151 9.32 5.09 -0.40
C PRO A 151 10.10 4.99 0.92
N VAL A 152 10.93 5.98 1.24
CA VAL A 152 11.71 6.03 2.49
C VAL A 152 10.84 5.95 3.75
N LEU A 153 9.59 6.43 3.70
CA LEU A 153 8.69 6.37 4.85
C LEU A 153 8.27 4.91 5.15
N TYR A 154 8.02 4.11 4.12
CA TYR A 154 7.70 2.68 4.28
C TYR A 154 8.93 1.90 4.78
N GLU A 155 10.13 2.19 4.26
CA GLU A 155 11.38 1.60 4.76
C GLU A 155 11.60 1.91 6.25
N LEU A 156 11.31 3.14 6.67
CA LEU A 156 11.36 3.54 8.08
C LEU A 156 10.30 2.80 8.91
N CYS A 157 9.07 2.65 8.40
CA CYS A 157 8.02 1.88 9.08
C CYS A 157 8.40 0.40 9.22
N ASP A 158 9.00 -0.20 8.19
CA ASP A 158 9.54 -1.57 8.25
C ASP A 158 10.60 -1.71 9.35
N ARG A 159 11.54 -0.76 9.43
CA ARG A 159 12.69 -0.77 10.34
C ARG A 159 12.32 -0.39 11.77
N LEU A 160 11.38 0.51 11.95
CA LEU A 160 10.97 1.01 13.28
C LEU A 160 9.79 0.23 13.87
N GLY A 161 9.15 -0.66 13.10
CA GLY A 161 8.04 -1.47 13.58
C GLY A 161 6.74 -0.68 13.69
N PHE A 162 6.23 -0.19 12.56
CA PHE A 162 4.89 0.38 12.45
C PHE A 162 4.06 -0.45 11.47
N LEU A 163 2.77 -0.60 11.74
CA LEU A 163 1.81 -1.06 10.76
C LEU A 163 1.46 0.09 9.81
N VAL A 164 1.21 -0.20 8.54
CA VAL A 164 0.87 0.81 7.54
C VAL A 164 -0.42 0.44 6.83
N MET A 165 -1.38 1.38 6.82
CA MET A 165 -2.47 1.39 5.86
C MET A 165 -2.02 2.28 4.69
N ASP A 166 -1.73 1.65 3.55
CA ASP A 166 -1.35 2.36 2.34
C ASP A 166 -2.58 2.78 1.55
N GLU A 167 -2.62 4.01 1.07
CA GLU A 167 -3.81 4.61 0.48
C GLU A 167 -3.51 5.22 -0.88
N VAL A 168 -4.37 4.95 -1.87
CA VAL A 168 -4.10 5.34 -3.26
C VAL A 168 -4.53 6.77 -3.58
N SER A 169 -5.67 7.24 -3.06
CA SER A 169 -6.27 8.50 -3.50
C SER A 169 -7.16 9.14 -2.44
N ASP A 170 -7.18 10.47 -2.43
CA ASP A 170 -8.06 11.27 -1.58
C ASP A 170 -9.50 11.37 -2.10
N GLU A 171 -9.71 11.17 -3.39
CA GLU A 171 -11.01 11.31 -4.04
C GLU A 171 -11.15 10.32 -5.20
N TRP A 172 -12.42 10.12 -5.65
CA TRP A 172 -12.71 9.31 -6.84
C TRP A 172 -13.20 10.19 -7.99
N GLU A 173 -14.35 9.86 -8.55
CA GLU A 173 -14.93 10.51 -9.73
C GLU A 173 -15.57 11.89 -9.47
N PHE A 174 -15.60 12.33 -8.21
CA PHE A 174 -16.09 13.66 -7.84
C PHE A 174 -15.04 14.42 -7.04
N PRO A 175 -14.83 15.72 -7.34
CA PRO A 175 -13.79 16.52 -6.73
C PRO A 175 -14.16 16.98 -5.33
N LYS A 176 -13.16 17.03 -4.46
CA LYS A 176 -13.24 17.73 -3.18
C LYS A 176 -12.84 19.20 -3.33
N ARG A 177 -13.39 20.05 -2.48
CA ARG A 177 -12.96 21.46 -2.39
C ARG A 177 -11.56 21.56 -1.78
N LYS A 178 -10.65 22.23 -2.47
CA LYS A 178 -9.28 22.44 -2.03
C LYS A 178 -9.05 23.93 -1.78
N TRP A 179 -8.72 24.28 -0.54
CA TRP A 179 -8.58 25.66 -0.07
C TRP A 179 -7.11 26.05 -0.01
N VAL A 180 -6.67 26.98 -0.87
CA VAL A 180 -5.27 27.41 -0.97
C VAL A 180 -4.89 28.38 0.15
N GLN A 181 -5.82 29.23 0.58
CA GLN A 181 -5.56 30.27 1.58
C GLN A 181 -5.89 29.86 3.01
N GLY A 182 -6.56 28.72 3.20
CA GLY A 182 -7.03 28.21 4.46
C GLY A 182 -8.45 27.66 4.35
N TRP A 183 -8.85 26.85 5.30
CA TRP A 183 -10.17 26.19 5.30
C TRP A 183 -11.31 27.20 5.17
N ASN A 184 -12.13 27.04 4.14
CA ASN A 184 -13.25 27.93 3.79
C ASN A 184 -12.87 29.41 3.54
N VAL A 185 -11.61 29.70 3.17
CA VAL A 185 -11.14 31.05 2.86
C VAL A 185 -10.95 31.19 1.35
N GLY A 186 -11.61 32.20 0.75
CA GLY A 186 -11.53 32.49 -0.68
C GLY A 186 -12.35 31.54 -1.55
N THR A 187 -11.92 31.34 -2.79
CA THR A 187 -12.54 30.42 -3.74
C THR A 187 -11.79 29.09 -3.75
N PRO A 188 -12.47 27.93 -3.58
CA PRO A 188 -11.79 26.67 -3.61
C PRO A 188 -11.35 26.30 -5.02
N SER A 189 -10.20 25.60 -5.14
CA SER A 189 -9.86 24.80 -6.31
C SER A 189 -10.54 23.45 -6.23
N TYR A 190 -10.74 22.83 -7.39
CA TYR A 190 -11.25 21.46 -7.51
C TYR A 190 -10.26 20.55 -8.23
N ASP A 191 -9.12 21.07 -8.67
CA ASP A 191 -8.09 20.28 -9.37
C ASP A 191 -7.61 19.11 -8.52
N GLY A 192 -7.57 17.92 -9.10
CA GLY A 192 -7.17 16.74 -8.36
C GLY A 192 -7.20 15.43 -9.15
N THR A 193 -7.13 14.34 -8.42
CA THR A 193 -7.12 13.00 -9.02
C THR A 193 -8.41 12.65 -9.76
N PHE A 194 -9.53 13.30 -9.41
CA PHE A 194 -10.82 13.10 -10.09
C PHE A 194 -10.76 13.41 -11.59
N ASP A 195 -9.94 14.40 -12.01
CA ASP A 195 -9.78 14.81 -13.42
C ASP A 195 -9.36 13.64 -14.32
N PHE A 196 -8.64 12.68 -13.76
CA PHE A 196 -8.07 11.54 -14.45
C PHE A 196 -8.58 10.20 -13.92
N PHE A 197 -9.58 10.20 -13.05
CA PHE A 197 -10.04 9.04 -12.31
C PHE A 197 -10.33 7.83 -13.18
N GLU A 198 -11.17 7.98 -14.21
CA GLU A 198 -11.57 6.85 -15.06
C GLU A 198 -10.42 6.30 -15.91
N GLU A 199 -9.47 7.14 -16.28
CA GLU A 199 -8.34 6.74 -17.13
C GLU A 199 -7.21 6.09 -16.30
N TRP A 200 -6.96 6.57 -15.07
CA TRP A 200 -5.72 6.28 -14.36
C TRP A 200 -5.88 5.48 -13.08
N ILE A 201 -7.04 5.51 -12.42
CA ILE A 201 -7.16 4.96 -11.06
C ILE A 201 -6.80 3.46 -10.96
N GLU A 202 -7.15 2.64 -11.93
CA GLU A 202 -6.81 1.21 -11.89
C GLU A 202 -5.29 0.99 -12.04
N ARG A 203 -4.66 1.81 -12.87
CA ARG A 203 -3.20 1.83 -13.01
C ARG A 203 -2.54 2.30 -11.73
N ASP A 204 -3.01 3.40 -11.16
CA ASP A 204 -2.45 3.98 -9.93
C ASP A 204 -2.55 3.00 -8.76
N VAL A 205 -3.70 2.34 -8.58
CA VAL A 205 -3.88 1.27 -7.57
C VAL A 205 -2.89 0.13 -7.81
N THR A 206 -2.77 -0.32 -9.07
CA THR A 206 -1.89 -1.43 -9.44
C THR A 206 -0.42 -1.09 -9.20
N ASP A 207 -0.01 0.11 -9.59
CA ASP A 207 1.37 0.58 -9.46
C ASP A 207 1.75 0.85 -7.99
N MET A 208 0.83 1.39 -7.17
CA MET A 208 1.01 1.49 -5.73
C MET A 208 1.27 0.11 -5.11
N VAL A 209 0.41 -0.86 -5.39
CA VAL A 209 0.57 -2.21 -4.82
C VAL A 209 1.87 -2.86 -5.31
N ARG A 210 2.23 -2.73 -6.59
CA ARG A 210 3.48 -3.26 -7.13
C ARG A 210 4.71 -2.64 -6.48
N ARG A 211 4.69 -1.32 -6.28
CA ARG A 211 5.77 -0.60 -5.61
C ARG A 211 5.96 -1.07 -4.17
N ASP A 212 4.87 -1.22 -3.43
CA ASP A 212 4.93 -1.28 -1.97
C ASP A 212 4.66 -2.66 -1.38
N ARG A 213 4.16 -3.64 -2.16
CA ARG A 213 3.79 -4.99 -1.67
C ARG A 213 4.89 -5.78 -0.93
N ASN A 214 6.15 -5.39 -1.10
CA ASN A 214 7.26 -6.02 -0.41
C ASN A 214 7.56 -5.39 0.96
N HIS A 215 6.94 -4.26 1.30
CA HIS A 215 7.06 -3.65 2.61
C HIS A 215 6.32 -4.48 3.67
N THR A 216 7.06 -4.93 4.67
CA THR A 216 6.52 -5.78 5.74
C THR A 216 5.51 -5.05 6.62
N CYS A 217 5.67 -3.74 6.76
CA CYS A 217 4.80 -2.89 7.57
C CYS A 217 3.36 -2.80 7.04
N ILE A 218 3.13 -2.98 5.73
CA ILE A 218 1.79 -2.83 5.15
C ILE A 218 0.89 -3.98 5.60
N PHE A 219 -0.23 -3.64 6.25
CA PHE A 219 -1.21 -4.60 6.71
C PHE A 219 -2.61 -4.39 6.09
N LEU A 220 -2.86 -3.21 5.52
CA LEU A 220 -4.09 -2.85 4.82
C LEU A 220 -3.78 -2.01 3.58
N TRP A 221 -4.59 -2.20 2.53
CA TRP A 221 -4.64 -1.37 1.34
C TRP A 221 -5.94 -0.59 1.35
N SER A 222 -5.87 0.73 1.24
CA SER A 222 -7.01 1.63 1.14
C SER A 222 -7.15 2.13 -0.29
N ILE A 223 -8.34 1.98 -0.84
CA ILE A 223 -8.63 2.32 -2.24
C ILE A 223 -9.23 3.71 -2.42
N GLY A 224 -9.33 4.50 -1.36
CA GLY A 224 -9.79 5.89 -1.41
C GLY A 224 -10.14 6.44 -0.04
N ASN A 225 -10.32 7.75 0.03
CA ASN A 225 -10.69 8.50 1.21
C ASN A 225 -11.94 9.34 0.94
N GLU A 226 -12.93 9.29 1.85
CA GLU A 226 -14.10 10.18 1.85
C GLU A 226 -14.69 10.43 0.44
N VAL A 227 -14.88 9.35 -0.32
CA VAL A 227 -15.17 9.41 -1.76
C VAL A 227 -16.50 10.09 -2.12
N ASP A 228 -17.37 10.26 -1.15
CA ASP A 228 -18.66 10.95 -1.23
C ASP A 228 -18.72 12.25 -0.40
N TYR A 229 -17.66 12.57 0.35
CA TYR A 229 -17.60 13.73 1.24
C TYR A 229 -16.58 14.79 0.73
N PRO A 230 -16.82 16.09 0.91
CA PRO A 230 -17.97 16.73 1.61
C PRO A 230 -19.13 17.09 0.67
N ASN A 231 -19.05 16.77 -0.61
CA ASN A 231 -19.97 17.28 -1.63
C ASN A 231 -21.28 16.48 -1.71
N ASP A 232 -21.31 15.28 -1.09
CA ASP A 232 -22.43 14.33 -1.13
C ASP A 232 -22.97 14.19 -2.58
N PRO A 233 -22.12 13.73 -3.53
CA PRO A 233 -22.46 13.74 -4.94
C PRO A 233 -23.39 12.57 -5.34
N TYR A 234 -23.57 11.62 -4.45
CA TYR A 234 -24.41 10.45 -4.67
C TYR A 234 -25.73 10.57 -3.93
N SER A 235 -26.71 9.78 -4.35
CA SER A 235 -28.00 9.68 -3.71
C SER A 235 -28.51 8.24 -3.68
N HIS A 236 -29.43 7.95 -2.77
CA HIS A 236 -30.10 6.66 -2.70
C HIS A 236 -31.53 6.83 -2.21
N PRO A 237 -32.53 6.11 -2.77
CA PRO A 237 -33.93 6.22 -2.38
C PRO A 237 -34.19 6.02 -0.89
N VAL A 238 -33.33 5.31 -0.17
CA VAL A 238 -33.44 5.16 1.30
C VAL A 238 -33.36 6.49 2.04
N LEU A 239 -32.81 7.54 1.41
CA LEU A 239 -32.70 8.89 1.97
C LEU A 239 -33.99 9.71 1.76
N ASP A 240 -34.92 9.23 0.94
CA ASP A 240 -36.20 9.91 0.73
C ASP A 240 -37.07 9.81 1.99
N GLY A 241 -37.51 10.98 2.48
CA GLY A 241 -38.26 11.08 3.73
C GLY A 241 -37.47 10.65 4.97
N ALA A 242 -36.19 10.37 4.87
CA ALA A 242 -35.37 9.96 5.99
C ALA A 242 -35.28 11.09 7.03
N LYS A 243 -35.52 10.74 8.28
CA LYS A 243 -35.35 11.60 9.45
C LYS A 243 -33.86 11.84 9.82
N ILE A 244 -32.97 11.66 8.83
CA ILE A 244 -31.54 11.92 9.02
C ILE A 244 -31.34 13.43 8.90
N ASN A 245 -31.50 14.09 10.01
CA ASN A 245 -31.41 15.52 10.11
C ASN A 245 -29.94 15.94 10.38
N GLN A 246 -29.05 15.57 9.45
CA GLN A 246 -27.68 16.07 9.47
C GLN A 246 -27.50 17.06 8.35
N PRO A 247 -27.26 18.37 8.65
CA PRO A 247 -27.13 19.43 7.66
C PRO A 247 -26.01 19.20 6.64
N MET A 248 -25.08 18.27 6.96
CA MET A 248 -23.97 17.90 6.08
C MET A 248 -24.36 16.87 4.99
N PHE A 249 -25.41 16.11 5.20
CA PHE A 249 -25.88 15.12 4.26
C PHE A 249 -27.15 15.66 3.60
N GLY A 250 -27.05 16.07 2.36
CA GLY A 250 -28.23 16.43 1.58
C GLY A 250 -29.14 15.21 1.47
N GLY A 251 -30.43 15.33 1.61
CA GLY A 251 -31.37 14.22 1.47
C GLY A 251 -31.36 13.59 0.06
N TYR A 252 -32.37 12.79 -0.26
CA TYR A 252 -32.51 12.17 -1.58
C TYR A 252 -32.50 13.22 -2.70
N LYS A 253 -31.63 13.01 -3.68
CA LYS A 253 -31.45 13.85 -4.86
C LYS A 253 -31.70 12.97 -6.11
N PRO A 254 -32.88 13.03 -6.73
CA PRO A 254 -33.24 12.12 -7.82
C PRO A 254 -32.33 12.24 -9.05
N ASP A 255 -31.71 13.41 -9.25
CA ASP A 255 -30.82 13.68 -10.38
C ASP A 255 -29.35 13.33 -10.10
N ALA A 256 -29.00 12.92 -8.86
CA ALA A 256 -27.66 12.52 -8.51
C ALA A 256 -27.43 11.03 -8.84
N PRO A 257 -26.18 10.62 -9.13
CA PRO A 257 -25.86 9.21 -9.32
C PRO A 257 -26.24 8.36 -8.12
N ASP A 258 -26.71 7.14 -8.35
CA ASP A 258 -27.04 6.19 -7.29
C ASP A 258 -25.79 5.84 -6.46
N ALA A 259 -25.90 5.93 -5.16
CA ALA A 259 -24.84 5.60 -4.21
C ALA A 259 -24.34 4.15 -4.32
N MET A 260 -25.12 3.23 -4.88
CA MET A 260 -24.67 1.86 -5.20
C MET A 260 -23.50 1.83 -6.20
N ARG A 261 -23.30 2.92 -6.96
CA ARG A 261 -22.14 3.12 -7.84
C ARG A 261 -20.81 3.07 -7.06
N ILE A 262 -20.79 3.60 -5.84
CA ILE A 262 -19.61 3.54 -4.93
C ILE A 262 -19.19 2.08 -4.72
N GLY A 263 -20.15 1.19 -4.47
CA GLY A 263 -19.90 -0.24 -4.30
C GLY A 263 -19.34 -0.91 -5.56
N THR A 264 -19.78 -0.47 -6.73
CA THR A 264 -19.28 -0.95 -8.03
C THR A 264 -17.83 -0.53 -8.25
N ILE A 265 -17.50 0.74 -7.99
CA ILE A 265 -16.13 1.27 -8.06
C ILE A 265 -15.23 0.55 -7.05
N ALA A 266 -15.66 0.44 -5.79
CA ALA A 266 -14.92 -0.24 -4.75
C ALA A 266 -14.58 -1.70 -5.11
N LYS A 267 -15.54 -2.43 -5.69
CA LYS A 267 -15.33 -3.80 -6.16
C LYS A 267 -14.29 -3.86 -7.28
N ARG A 268 -14.35 -2.93 -8.24
CA ARG A 268 -13.40 -2.80 -9.36
C ARG A 268 -11.97 -2.55 -8.84
N LEU A 269 -11.79 -1.56 -7.98
CA LEU A 269 -10.47 -1.21 -7.43
C LEU A 269 -9.91 -2.27 -6.49
N ALA A 270 -10.76 -2.89 -5.66
CA ALA A 270 -10.34 -4.02 -4.84
C ALA A 270 -9.90 -5.24 -5.67
N ALA A 271 -10.46 -5.43 -6.86
CA ALA A 271 -10.00 -6.47 -7.78
C ALA A 271 -8.60 -6.16 -8.32
N CYS A 272 -8.27 -4.89 -8.63
CA CYS A 272 -6.92 -4.48 -9.03
C CYS A 272 -5.88 -4.80 -7.94
N VAL A 273 -6.19 -4.47 -6.67
CA VAL A 273 -5.31 -4.82 -5.52
C VAL A 273 -5.05 -6.33 -5.45
N ARG A 274 -6.07 -7.16 -5.65
CA ARG A 274 -5.96 -8.63 -5.52
C ARG A 274 -5.29 -9.29 -6.71
N ALA A 275 -5.22 -8.63 -7.86
CA ALA A 275 -4.62 -9.18 -9.08
C ALA A 275 -3.08 -9.09 -9.08
N VAL A 276 -2.50 -8.31 -8.19
CA VAL A 276 -1.05 -8.08 -8.04
C VAL A 276 -0.48 -8.89 -6.88
#